data_2df17c2cee71ef08dfb94b0f9655cd7c
#
_entry.id   2df17c2cee71ef08dfb94b0f9655cd7c
#
_cell.length_a   1.000
_cell.length_b   1.000
_cell.length_c   1.000
_cell.angle_alpha   90.00
_cell.angle_beta   90.00
_cell.angle_gamma   90.00
#
_symmetry.space_group_name_H-M   'P 1'
#
loop_
_entity.id
_entity.type
_entity.pdbx_description
1 polymer ?
#
loop_
_entity_poly.entity_id
_entity_poly.type
_entity_poly.pdbx_seq_one_letter_code
_entity_poly.pdbx_strand_id
1 'polypeptide(L)'
;VELCPWAAGYEINVSCPNIAAGGAAMGSTPEGASSVMAACRKVTDKPLFVKMAPVNVAEIAKALEAAGADGLSVINSIQGMAIDVHTRKTRVAKPKGGLSGPLCHHIAVRMVWEVAQAVDIPINGVGGVMTGEDAAEFILAGATCVSVGMANFVDPCASLKIAHELEAWAESQGVK
;
A
#
# COMPACT_ATOMS: atom_id res chain seq x y z
N VAL A 1 -18.56 -2.56 9.53
CA VAL A 1 -19.08 -3.93 9.47
C VAL A 1 -20.58 -3.90 9.35
N GLU A 2 -21.30 -3.29 10.30
CA GLU A 2 -22.78 -3.24 10.30
C GLU A 2 -23.37 -2.55 9.05
N LEU A 3 -22.72 -1.48 8.57
CA LEU A 3 -23.17 -0.72 7.38
C LEU A 3 -22.86 -1.42 6.05
N CYS A 4 -21.96 -2.39 6.03
CA CYS A 4 -21.54 -3.11 4.82
C CYS A 4 -21.47 -4.63 5.06
N PRO A 5 -22.56 -5.28 5.43
CA PRO A 5 -22.56 -6.71 5.75
C PRO A 5 -22.22 -7.59 4.54
N TRP A 6 -22.41 -7.08 3.32
CA TRP A 6 -22.09 -7.78 2.06
C TRP A 6 -20.61 -7.72 1.66
N ALA A 7 -19.78 -6.89 2.31
CA ALA A 7 -18.35 -6.82 2.00
C ALA A 7 -17.68 -8.18 2.29
N ALA A 8 -16.84 -8.65 1.36
CA ALA A 8 -16.09 -9.89 1.53
C ALA A 8 -14.96 -9.76 2.55
N GLY A 9 -14.42 -8.56 2.71
CA GLY A 9 -13.36 -8.19 3.65
C GLY A 9 -13.23 -6.68 3.76
N TYR A 10 -12.28 -6.21 4.56
CA TYR A 10 -12.05 -4.78 4.77
C TYR A 10 -10.56 -4.45 4.69
N GLU A 11 -10.23 -3.28 4.15
CA GLU A 11 -8.90 -2.71 4.25
C GLU A 11 -8.90 -1.55 5.25
N ILE A 12 -8.09 -1.68 6.30
CA ILE A 12 -7.92 -0.69 7.37
C ILE A 12 -6.78 0.25 6.97
N ASN A 13 -7.07 1.52 6.80
CA ASN A 13 -6.05 2.52 6.49
C ASN A 13 -5.56 3.18 7.78
N VAL A 14 -4.41 2.72 8.29
CA VAL A 14 -3.73 3.30 9.47
C VAL A 14 -2.71 4.38 9.10
N SER A 15 -2.57 4.71 7.82
CA SER A 15 -1.46 5.53 7.30
C SER A 15 -1.89 6.88 6.74
N CYS A 16 -3.10 7.37 7.04
CA CYS A 16 -3.61 8.62 6.47
C CYS A 16 -2.87 9.84 7.06
N PRO A 17 -2.07 10.58 6.26
CA PRO A 17 -1.32 11.75 6.73
C PRO A 17 -2.20 12.97 7.02
N ASN A 18 -3.48 12.92 6.66
CA ASN A 18 -4.41 14.05 6.70
C ASN A 18 -5.28 14.09 7.96
N ILE A 19 -5.21 13.08 8.83
CA ILE A 19 -6.01 13.01 10.05
C ILE A 19 -5.13 13.47 11.22
N ALA A 20 -5.56 14.56 11.90
CA ALA A 20 -4.82 15.20 12.97
C ALA A 20 -4.73 14.36 14.27
N ALA A 21 -5.69 13.45 14.49
CA ALA A 21 -5.71 12.54 15.65
C ALA A 21 -5.88 11.10 15.17
N GLY A 22 -4.85 10.29 15.30
CA GLY A 22 -4.94 8.84 15.10
C GLY A 22 -4.34 8.30 13.81
N GLY A 23 -4.52 8.90 12.64
CA GLY A 23 -4.11 8.36 11.34
C GLY A 23 -2.63 7.94 11.22
N ALA A 24 -1.79 8.77 10.60
CA ALA A 24 -0.37 8.46 10.40
C ALA A 24 0.42 8.26 11.71
N ALA A 25 0.02 8.92 12.81
CA ALA A 25 0.68 8.75 14.09
C ALA A 25 0.50 7.32 14.65
N MET A 26 -0.69 6.76 14.55
CA MET A 26 -0.95 5.37 15.00
C MET A 26 -0.32 4.33 14.08
N GLY A 27 -0.31 4.56 12.78
CA GLY A 27 0.29 3.64 11.80
C GLY A 27 1.81 3.73 11.70
N SER A 28 2.47 4.64 12.44
CA SER A 28 3.92 4.85 12.38
C SER A 28 4.70 4.04 13.41
N THR A 29 4.02 3.36 14.33
CA THR A 29 4.62 2.49 15.35
C THR A 29 3.95 1.12 15.36
N PRO A 30 4.68 0.05 15.71
CA PRO A 30 4.13 -1.29 15.86
C PRO A 30 2.95 -1.35 16.85
N GLU A 31 3.05 -0.68 17.98
CA GLU A 31 2.04 -0.66 19.04
C GLU A 31 0.76 0.05 18.58
N GLY A 32 0.91 1.19 17.90
CA GLY A 32 -0.22 1.96 17.38
C GLY A 32 -0.98 1.18 16.30
N ALA A 33 -0.26 0.64 15.32
CA ALA A 33 -0.85 -0.12 14.22
C ALA A 33 -1.55 -1.41 14.72
N SER A 34 -0.88 -2.17 15.58
CA SER A 34 -1.43 -3.42 16.14
C SER A 34 -2.64 -3.18 17.04
N SER A 35 -2.68 -2.06 17.79
CA SER A 35 -3.84 -1.71 18.62
C SER A 35 -5.10 -1.48 17.80
N VAL A 36 -4.98 -0.79 16.65
CA VAL A 36 -6.08 -0.58 15.71
C VAL A 36 -6.52 -1.91 15.10
N MET A 37 -5.57 -2.73 14.64
CA MET A 37 -5.86 -4.04 14.07
C MET A 37 -6.61 -4.94 15.06
N ALA A 38 -6.11 -5.05 16.29
CA ALA A 38 -6.73 -5.86 17.35
C ALA A 38 -8.15 -5.37 17.70
N ALA A 39 -8.39 -4.05 17.67
CA ALA A 39 -9.73 -3.50 17.87
C ALA A 39 -10.69 -3.87 16.74
N CYS A 40 -10.23 -3.83 15.48
CA CYS A 40 -11.03 -4.22 14.33
C CYS A 40 -11.32 -5.72 14.33
N ARG A 41 -10.36 -6.56 14.69
CA ARG A 41 -10.54 -8.02 14.76
C ARG A 41 -11.62 -8.45 15.76
N LYS A 42 -11.82 -7.69 16.84
CA LYS A 42 -12.87 -7.99 17.83
C LYS A 42 -14.31 -7.88 17.28
N VAL A 43 -14.51 -7.19 16.15
CA VAL A 43 -15.85 -6.90 15.61
C VAL A 43 -16.15 -7.64 14.30
N THR A 44 -15.20 -8.42 13.76
CA THR A 44 -15.42 -9.18 12.53
C THR A 44 -14.42 -10.33 12.36
N ASP A 45 -14.89 -11.45 11.83
CA ASP A 45 -14.08 -12.60 11.41
C ASP A 45 -13.75 -12.56 9.91
N LYS A 46 -14.24 -11.54 9.19
CA LYS A 46 -13.95 -11.37 7.76
C LYS A 46 -12.48 -10.98 7.54
N PRO A 47 -11.94 -11.25 6.33
CA PRO A 47 -10.58 -10.83 5.98
C PRO A 47 -10.32 -9.35 6.26
N LEU A 48 -9.25 -9.07 6.97
CA LEU A 48 -8.78 -7.73 7.31
C LEU A 48 -7.40 -7.50 6.74
N PHE A 49 -7.32 -6.61 5.75
CA PHE A 49 -6.06 -6.08 5.22
C PHE A 49 -5.72 -4.77 5.92
N VAL A 50 -4.43 -4.49 6.06
CA VAL A 50 -3.97 -3.22 6.63
C VAL A 50 -3.09 -2.47 5.64
N LYS A 51 -3.50 -1.23 5.29
CA LYS A 51 -2.68 -0.35 4.44
C LYS A 51 -1.68 0.42 5.27
N MET A 52 -0.40 0.15 5.02
CA MET A 52 0.72 0.57 5.84
C MET A 52 1.29 1.93 5.44
N ALA A 53 1.78 2.68 6.42
CA ALA A 53 2.63 3.84 6.21
C ALA A 53 4.03 3.41 5.72
N PRO A 54 4.73 4.25 4.91
CA PRO A 54 6.07 3.95 4.39
C PRO A 54 7.18 4.20 5.44
N VAL A 55 7.03 3.64 6.64
CA VAL A 55 7.99 3.78 7.76
C VAL A 55 8.05 2.47 8.55
N ASN A 56 9.23 2.04 8.95
CA ASN A 56 9.49 0.85 9.79
C ASN A 56 8.65 -0.37 9.37
N VAL A 57 8.55 -0.61 8.05
CA VAL A 57 7.56 -1.51 7.46
C VAL A 57 7.67 -2.94 7.97
N ALA A 58 8.88 -3.48 8.15
CA ALA A 58 9.07 -4.85 8.62
C ALA A 58 8.60 -5.05 10.07
N GLU A 59 8.91 -4.12 10.96
CA GLU A 59 8.53 -4.20 12.38
C GLU A 59 7.02 -4.04 12.57
N ILE A 60 6.43 -3.07 11.84
CA ILE A 60 4.98 -2.83 11.85
C ILE A 60 4.26 -4.03 11.25
N ALA A 61 4.76 -4.63 10.16
CA ALA A 61 4.18 -5.80 9.53
C ALA A 61 4.09 -6.99 10.50
N LYS A 62 5.17 -7.30 11.21
CA LYS A 62 5.20 -8.36 12.24
C LYS A 62 4.15 -8.12 13.34
N ALA A 63 4.03 -6.87 13.80
CA ALA A 63 3.06 -6.54 14.82
C ALA A 63 1.60 -6.65 14.33
N LEU A 64 1.35 -6.30 13.06
CA LEU A 64 0.04 -6.43 12.42
C LEU A 64 -0.35 -7.90 12.22
N GLU A 65 0.56 -8.75 11.74
CA GLU A 65 0.36 -10.19 11.60
C GLU A 65 0.04 -10.82 12.96
N ALA A 66 0.84 -10.52 13.99
CA ALA A 66 0.60 -10.99 15.36
C ALA A 66 -0.73 -10.51 15.95
N ALA A 67 -1.23 -9.34 15.50
CA ALA A 67 -2.54 -8.82 15.90
C ALA A 67 -3.72 -9.39 15.09
N GLY A 68 -3.46 -10.30 14.14
CA GLY A 68 -4.47 -11.02 13.36
C GLY A 68 -4.84 -10.38 12.03
N ALA A 69 -3.95 -9.62 11.40
CA ALA A 69 -4.13 -9.20 10.01
C ALA A 69 -4.09 -10.42 9.07
N ASP A 70 -4.97 -10.45 8.07
CA ASP A 70 -5.00 -11.50 7.04
C ASP A 70 -4.17 -11.13 5.81
N GLY A 71 -3.74 -9.88 5.70
CA GLY A 71 -2.87 -9.40 4.63
C GLY A 71 -2.48 -7.94 4.82
N LEU A 72 -1.51 -7.50 4.05
CA LEU A 72 -0.95 -6.15 4.12
C LEU A 72 -0.96 -5.48 2.75
N SER A 73 -1.33 -4.20 2.69
CA SER A 73 -1.14 -3.36 1.50
C SER A 73 0.06 -2.42 1.72
N VAL A 74 1.11 -2.64 0.96
CA VAL A 74 2.42 -1.96 1.11
C VAL A 74 2.73 -1.21 -0.19
N ILE A 75 2.69 0.11 -0.20
CA ILE A 75 2.62 1.11 0.84
C ILE A 75 1.60 2.22 0.50
N ASN A 76 1.27 3.08 1.47
CA ASN A 76 0.60 4.35 1.20
C ASN A 76 1.58 5.35 0.58
N SER A 77 1.08 6.51 0.12
CA SER A 77 1.89 7.57 -0.47
C SER A 77 2.98 8.09 0.49
N ILE A 78 4.13 8.43 -0.07
CA ILE A 78 5.27 9.00 0.65
C ILE A 78 5.00 10.50 0.86
N GLN A 79 5.35 11.07 2.00
CA GLN A 79 5.22 12.51 2.20
C GLN A 79 6.21 13.28 1.34
N GLY A 80 5.68 14.23 0.56
CA GLY A 80 6.44 15.14 -0.26
C GLY A 80 5.98 16.59 -0.13
N MET A 81 6.76 17.52 -0.69
CA MET A 81 6.44 18.93 -0.76
C MET A 81 6.87 19.49 -2.12
N ALA A 82 6.04 20.34 -2.72
CA ALA A 82 6.38 21.08 -3.91
C ALA A 82 6.16 22.59 -3.69
N ILE A 83 7.14 23.39 -4.08
CA ILE A 83 7.11 24.85 -3.98
C ILE A 83 7.13 25.45 -5.40
N ASP A 84 6.22 26.38 -5.65
CA ASP A 84 6.28 27.23 -6.83
C ASP A 84 7.29 28.36 -6.58
N VAL A 85 8.38 28.34 -7.34
CA VAL A 85 9.49 29.30 -7.17
C VAL A 85 9.14 30.73 -7.56
N HIS A 86 8.11 30.90 -8.40
CA HIS A 86 7.65 32.23 -8.84
C HIS A 86 6.71 32.86 -7.83
N THR A 87 5.75 32.11 -7.32
CA THR A 87 4.82 32.61 -6.29
C THR A 87 5.36 32.44 -4.88
N ARG A 88 6.42 31.67 -4.68
CA ARG A 88 7.03 31.30 -3.39
C ARG A 88 6.04 30.66 -2.41
N LYS A 89 5.05 29.96 -2.95
CA LYS A 89 4.02 29.25 -2.16
C LYS A 89 4.05 27.76 -2.45
N THR A 90 3.46 26.97 -1.57
CA THR A 90 3.26 25.55 -1.83
C THR A 90 2.30 25.35 -3.00
N ARG A 91 2.57 24.36 -3.88
CA ARG A 91 1.70 24.02 -5.01
C ARG A 91 0.39 23.37 -4.59
N VAL A 92 0.31 22.85 -3.38
CA VAL A 92 -0.87 22.22 -2.81
C VAL A 92 -1.34 22.99 -1.58
N ALA A 93 -2.61 22.88 -1.24
CA ALA A 93 -3.23 23.67 -0.17
C ALA A 93 -2.59 23.44 1.21
N LYS A 94 -2.10 22.22 1.48
CA LYS A 94 -1.32 21.89 2.67
C LYS A 94 0.17 21.89 2.33
N PRO A 95 1.08 22.27 3.27
CA PRO A 95 2.52 22.29 2.99
C PRO A 95 3.10 20.96 2.55
N LYS A 96 2.54 19.86 3.05
CA LYS A 96 2.95 18.49 2.72
C LYS A 96 1.77 17.75 2.08
N GLY A 97 2.07 16.90 1.10
CA GLY A 97 1.11 16.03 0.44
C GLY A 97 1.66 14.64 0.19
N GLY A 98 0.80 13.72 -0.19
CA GLY A 98 1.23 12.38 -0.60
C GLY A 98 1.85 12.43 -1.99
N LEU A 99 3.10 11.98 -2.10
CA LEU A 99 3.76 11.70 -3.37
C LEU A 99 3.42 10.28 -3.79
N SER A 100 2.93 10.12 -5.03
CA SER A 100 2.61 8.84 -5.66
C SER A 100 3.06 8.85 -7.12
N GLY A 101 2.86 7.73 -7.82
CA GLY A 101 3.30 7.58 -9.20
C GLY A 101 4.70 7.00 -9.33
N PRO A 102 5.31 6.97 -10.54
CA PRO A 102 6.52 6.21 -10.84
C PRO A 102 7.73 6.58 -9.99
N LEU A 103 7.82 7.81 -9.50
CA LEU A 103 8.89 8.23 -8.59
C LEU A 103 8.97 7.44 -7.26
N CYS A 104 7.86 6.81 -6.86
CA CYS A 104 7.78 6.03 -5.61
C CYS A 104 8.04 4.54 -5.83
N HIS A 105 8.12 4.08 -7.08
CA HIS A 105 8.09 2.66 -7.43
C HIS A 105 9.21 1.87 -6.73
N HIS A 106 10.46 2.19 -6.97
CA HIS A 106 11.58 1.45 -6.39
C HIS A 106 11.66 1.51 -4.85
N ILE A 107 11.12 2.59 -4.25
CA ILE A 107 11.00 2.68 -2.80
C ILE A 107 9.94 1.68 -2.31
N ALA A 108 8.81 1.60 -2.99
CA ALA A 108 7.73 0.67 -2.65
C ALA A 108 8.15 -0.80 -2.87
N VAL A 109 8.83 -1.12 -3.98
CA VAL A 109 9.39 -2.46 -4.24
C VAL A 109 10.33 -2.91 -3.11
N ARG A 110 11.28 -2.05 -2.69
CA ARG A 110 12.16 -2.33 -1.56
C ARG A 110 11.35 -2.62 -0.27
N MET A 111 10.34 -1.80 0.02
CA MET A 111 9.53 -1.98 1.23
C MET A 111 8.69 -3.26 1.18
N VAL A 112 8.17 -3.64 0.02
CA VAL A 112 7.49 -4.94 -0.17
C VAL A 112 8.47 -6.07 0.10
N TRP A 113 9.69 -6.00 -0.43
CA TRP A 113 10.72 -7.01 -0.18
C TRP A 113 11.05 -7.12 1.31
N GLU A 114 11.23 -6.01 2.03
CA GLU A 114 11.49 -5.99 3.48
C GLU A 114 10.33 -6.64 4.27
N VAL A 115 9.08 -6.38 3.89
CA VAL A 115 7.89 -6.99 4.52
C VAL A 115 7.81 -8.48 4.21
N ALA A 116 8.08 -8.90 2.97
CA ALA A 116 8.05 -10.30 2.57
C ALA A 116 9.10 -11.17 3.30
N GLN A 117 10.20 -10.56 3.77
CA GLN A 117 11.17 -11.26 4.63
C GLN A 117 10.73 -11.34 6.11
N ALA A 118 9.66 -10.64 6.47
CA ALA A 118 9.28 -10.42 7.85
C ALA A 118 7.99 -11.13 8.27
N VAL A 119 7.10 -11.45 7.34
CA VAL A 119 5.77 -12.03 7.58
C VAL A 119 5.43 -13.12 6.56
N ASP A 120 4.49 -14.00 6.93
CA ASP A 120 4.00 -15.09 6.07
C ASP A 120 2.64 -14.77 5.41
N ILE A 121 1.95 -13.72 5.84
CA ILE A 121 0.64 -13.33 5.29
C ILE A 121 0.77 -12.64 3.93
N PRO A 122 -0.29 -12.72 3.07
CA PRO A 122 -0.31 -12.12 1.75
C PRO A 122 0.00 -10.62 1.73
N ILE A 123 0.77 -10.19 0.73
CA ILE A 123 1.16 -8.80 0.53
C ILE A 123 0.58 -8.28 -0.79
N ASN A 124 -0.14 -7.18 -0.73
CA ASN A 124 -0.54 -6.39 -1.88
C ASN A 124 0.48 -5.27 -2.11
N GLY A 125 1.27 -5.37 -3.20
CA GLY A 125 2.24 -4.34 -3.58
C GLY A 125 1.55 -3.10 -4.15
N VAL A 126 1.87 -1.93 -3.61
CA VAL A 126 1.24 -0.65 -4.01
C VAL A 126 2.28 0.45 -4.13
N GLY A 127 2.47 1.00 -5.32
CA GLY A 127 3.33 2.18 -5.51
C GLY A 127 3.93 2.29 -6.91
N GLY A 128 3.46 3.25 -7.68
CA GLY A 128 4.09 3.68 -8.92
C GLY A 128 4.03 2.72 -10.11
N VAL A 129 3.18 1.72 -10.06
CA VAL A 129 3.00 0.75 -11.16
C VAL A 129 2.40 1.44 -12.38
N MET A 130 3.13 1.40 -13.50
CA MET A 130 2.77 1.99 -14.78
C MET A 130 2.77 0.96 -15.92
N THR A 131 3.48 -0.16 -15.74
CA THR A 131 3.66 -1.22 -16.74
C THR A 131 3.52 -2.61 -16.11
N GLY A 132 3.42 -3.66 -16.95
CA GLY A 132 3.46 -5.05 -16.50
C GLY A 132 4.79 -5.44 -15.86
N GLU A 133 5.90 -4.86 -16.32
CA GLU A 133 7.23 -5.08 -15.72
C GLU A 133 7.31 -4.50 -14.30
N ASP A 134 6.75 -3.29 -14.06
CA ASP A 134 6.64 -2.74 -12.71
C ASP A 134 5.83 -3.66 -11.79
N ALA A 135 4.75 -4.24 -12.30
CA ALA A 135 3.96 -5.21 -11.55
C ALA A 135 4.76 -6.49 -11.25
N ALA A 136 5.53 -6.99 -12.23
CA ALA A 136 6.40 -8.14 -12.06
C ALA A 136 7.48 -7.91 -11.00
N GLU A 137 8.07 -6.71 -10.91
CA GLU A 137 9.02 -6.35 -9.85
C GLU A 137 8.41 -6.54 -8.45
N PHE A 138 7.16 -6.15 -8.23
CA PHE A 138 6.48 -6.38 -6.96
C PHE A 138 6.29 -7.87 -6.66
N ILE A 139 5.87 -8.67 -7.65
CA ILE A 139 5.73 -10.12 -7.47
C ILE A 139 7.08 -10.77 -7.13
N LEU A 140 8.13 -10.40 -7.85
CA LEU A 140 9.49 -10.89 -7.57
C LEU A 140 10.03 -10.43 -6.20
N ALA A 141 9.59 -9.27 -5.72
CA ALA A 141 9.89 -8.79 -4.37
C ALA A 141 9.12 -9.52 -3.26
N GLY A 142 8.14 -10.37 -3.62
CA GLY A 142 7.37 -11.19 -2.68
C GLY A 142 5.91 -10.74 -2.48
N ALA A 143 5.40 -9.83 -3.30
CA ALA A 143 3.98 -9.51 -3.30
C ALA A 143 3.14 -10.67 -3.86
N THR A 144 1.98 -10.90 -3.28
CA THR A 144 0.98 -11.89 -3.75
C THR A 144 0.10 -11.30 -4.85
N CYS A 145 -0.15 -9.99 -4.77
CA CYS A 145 -0.90 -9.24 -5.79
C CYS A 145 -0.40 -7.79 -5.84
N VAL A 146 -0.84 -7.06 -6.87
CA VAL A 146 -0.39 -5.69 -7.13
C VAL A 146 -1.59 -4.77 -7.36
N SER A 147 -1.56 -3.58 -6.78
CA SER A 147 -2.56 -2.54 -6.98
C SER A 147 -2.05 -1.44 -7.91
N VAL A 148 -2.84 -1.12 -8.93
CA VAL A 148 -2.59 -0.04 -9.87
C VAL A 148 -3.43 1.18 -9.49
N GLY A 149 -2.79 2.29 -9.15
CA GLY A 149 -3.45 3.54 -8.74
C GLY A 149 -3.28 4.65 -9.77
N MET A 150 -2.15 5.36 -9.70
CA MET A 150 -1.89 6.57 -10.48
C MET A 150 -2.01 6.40 -12.00
N ALA A 151 -1.63 5.24 -12.53
CA ALA A 151 -1.72 4.97 -13.96
C ALA A 151 -3.16 5.16 -14.51
N ASN A 152 -4.19 4.84 -13.70
CA ASN A 152 -5.58 5.00 -14.11
C ASN A 152 -6.03 6.46 -14.24
N PHE A 153 -5.31 7.42 -13.65
CA PHE A 153 -5.57 8.85 -13.88
C PHE A 153 -4.99 9.34 -15.21
N VAL A 154 -3.98 8.64 -15.73
CA VAL A 154 -3.39 8.92 -17.05
C VAL A 154 -4.16 8.18 -18.14
N ASP A 155 -4.46 6.91 -17.90
CA ASP A 155 -5.21 6.01 -18.79
C ASP A 155 -6.20 5.19 -17.96
N PRO A 156 -7.54 5.43 -18.11
CA PRO A 156 -8.55 4.68 -17.37
C PRO A 156 -8.52 3.16 -17.58
N CYS A 157 -7.89 2.68 -18.66
CA CYS A 157 -7.72 1.28 -18.98
C CYS A 157 -6.36 0.71 -18.49
N ALA A 158 -5.56 1.50 -17.79
CA ALA A 158 -4.20 1.10 -17.39
C ALA A 158 -4.17 -0.22 -16.62
N SER A 159 -5.05 -0.42 -15.66
CA SER A 159 -5.08 -1.66 -14.87
C SER A 159 -5.25 -2.91 -15.74
N LEU A 160 -6.12 -2.86 -16.76
CA LEU A 160 -6.33 -3.98 -17.67
C LEU A 160 -5.10 -4.23 -18.57
N LYS A 161 -4.51 -3.16 -19.09
CA LYS A 161 -3.30 -3.25 -19.92
C LYS A 161 -2.14 -3.85 -19.12
N ILE A 162 -1.91 -3.35 -17.91
CA ILE A 162 -0.86 -3.84 -17.01
C ILE A 162 -1.08 -5.31 -16.64
N ALA A 163 -2.33 -5.73 -16.42
CA ALA A 163 -2.64 -7.14 -16.17
C ALA A 163 -2.25 -8.05 -17.34
N HIS A 164 -2.60 -7.66 -18.59
CA HIS A 164 -2.21 -8.41 -19.78
C HIS A 164 -0.69 -8.39 -20.02
N GLU A 165 -0.02 -7.28 -19.75
CA GLU A 165 1.43 -7.19 -19.86
C GLU A 165 2.13 -8.09 -18.82
N LEU A 166 1.63 -8.14 -17.59
CA LEU A 166 2.12 -9.03 -16.53
C LEU A 166 1.91 -10.50 -16.90
N GLU A 167 0.74 -10.84 -17.46
CA GLU A 167 0.44 -12.20 -17.95
C GLU A 167 1.43 -12.61 -19.06
N ALA A 168 1.64 -11.75 -20.05
CA ALA A 168 2.58 -12.00 -21.14
C ALA A 168 4.03 -12.14 -20.62
N TRP A 169 4.42 -11.33 -19.63
CA TRP A 169 5.71 -11.47 -18.96
C TRP A 169 5.82 -12.83 -18.27
N ALA A 170 4.82 -13.24 -17.48
CA ALA A 170 4.82 -14.52 -16.78
C ALA A 170 4.94 -15.70 -17.75
N GLU A 171 4.18 -15.69 -18.85
CA GLU A 171 4.28 -16.70 -19.91
C GLU A 171 5.69 -16.76 -20.51
N SER A 172 6.31 -15.59 -20.79
CA SER A 172 7.67 -15.52 -21.35
C SER A 172 8.74 -16.11 -20.43
N GLN A 173 8.51 -16.06 -19.11
CA GLN A 173 9.40 -16.61 -18.09
C GLN A 173 9.05 -18.06 -17.70
N GLY A 174 8.00 -18.66 -18.30
CA GLY A 174 7.54 -20.01 -17.97
C GLY A 174 6.90 -20.11 -16.57
N VAL A 175 6.46 -18.99 -16.00
CA VAL A 175 5.72 -18.95 -14.75
C VAL A 175 4.24 -19.18 -15.04
N LYS A 176 3.61 -20.08 -14.26
CA LYS A 176 2.17 -20.42 -14.40
C LYS A 176 1.38 -19.89 -13.21
#